data_7b8d1e9c58c65d8dc64db0cf87796bf5
#
_entry.id   7b8d1e9c58c65d8dc64db0cf87796bf5
#
_cell.length_a   1.000
_cell.length_b   1.000
_cell.length_c   1.000
_cell.angle_alpha   90.00
_cell.angle_beta   90.00
_cell.angle_gamma   90.00
#
_symmetry.space_group_name_H-M   'P 1'
#
loop_
_entity.id
_entity.type
_entity.pdbx_description
1 polymer ?
#
loop_
_entity_poly.entity_id
_entity_poly.type
_entity_poly.pdbx_seq_one_letter_code
_entity_poly.pdbx_strand_id
1 'polypeptide(L)'
;MRRFVKDLGVNDQTRILDIGGTPFNWELLDVRPRITIVNMPRAREAFDEHYTCVFADGRALPFDDHSFDIVFSNSVIEHVGDAERQRRFANEIARVGRAYWVETPNRWFPVEPHLLTPFLHFLPKRWQRSIARRFTVWALIERPSRDRWEYYIEHYLRDIRLLDAADLREMFPDAEIVRERLGAWTKSLIAVKRRLERSKLTCGKSAKPPLNRR
;
A
#
# COMPACT_ATOMS: atom_id res chain seq x y z
N MET A 1 -0.63 9.04 7.22
CA MET A 1 -1.70 9.75 6.48
C MET A 1 -1.36 11.21 6.14
N ARG A 2 -0.97 12.12 7.05
CA ARG A 2 -0.67 13.55 6.72
C ARG A 2 0.34 13.74 5.60
N ARG A 3 1.41 12.94 5.58
CA ARG A 3 2.42 12.94 4.51
C ARG A 3 1.82 12.52 3.17
N PHE A 4 1.01 11.46 3.13
CA PHE A 4 0.30 10.99 1.95
C PHE A 4 -0.57 12.10 1.33
N VAL A 5 -1.38 12.78 2.16
CA VAL A 5 -2.24 13.90 1.71
C VAL A 5 -1.40 15.02 1.09
N LYS A 6 -0.29 15.41 1.76
CA LYS A 6 0.60 16.47 1.30
C LYS A 6 1.34 16.10 0.02
N ASP A 7 1.96 14.92 -0.02
CA ASP A 7 2.85 14.50 -1.11
C ASP A 7 2.09 14.24 -2.42
N LEU A 8 0.81 13.84 -2.33
CA LEU A 8 -0.05 13.55 -3.49
C LEU A 8 -1.14 14.60 -3.74
N GLY A 9 -1.18 15.68 -2.96
CA GLY A 9 -2.13 16.78 -3.15
C GLY A 9 -3.60 16.35 -3.02
N VAL A 10 -3.90 15.46 -2.06
CA VAL A 10 -5.24 14.91 -1.85
C VAL A 10 -6.21 16.01 -1.41
N ASN A 11 -7.38 16.05 -2.01
CA ASN A 11 -8.49 16.95 -1.69
C ASN A 11 -9.84 16.22 -1.86
N ASP A 12 -10.94 16.90 -1.58
CA ASP A 12 -12.30 16.32 -1.58
C ASP A 12 -12.75 15.82 -2.96
N GLN A 13 -12.14 16.26 -4.06
CA GLN A 13 -12.44 15.80 -5.42
C GLN A 13 -11.60 14.59 -5.84
N THR A 14 -10.60 14.23 -5.04
CA THR A 14 -9.68 13.13 -5.37
C THR A 14 -10.41 11.78 -5.27
N ARG A 15 -10.32 10.96 -6.32
CA ARG A 15 -10.84 9.59 -6.33
C ARG A 15 -9.73 8.64 -5.91
N ILE A 16 -9.91 7.97 -4.79
CA ILE A 16 -8.92 7.06 -4.21
C ILE A 16 -9.46 5.64 -4.22
N LEU A 17 -8.65 4.71 -4.68
CA LEU A 17 -8.82 3.27 -4.47
C LEU A 17 -7.95 2.84 -3.29
N ASP A 18 -8.55 2.36 -2.22
CA ASP A 18 -7.84 1.79 -1.06
C ASP A 18 -7.93 0.27 -1.12
N ILE A 19 -6.80 -0.40 -1.37
CA ILE A 19 -6.75 -1.85 -1.48
C ILE A 19 -6.33 -2.45 -0.13
N GLY A 20 -7.21 -3.27 0.45
CA GLY A 20 -7.02 -3.92 1.75
C GLY A 20 -7.24 -3.00 2.94
N GLY A 21 -7.79 -1.80 2.71
CA GLY A 21 -8.00 -0.78 3.73
C GLY A 21 -9.30 -0.92 4.52
N THR A 22 -9.43 -0.02 5.49
CA THR A 22 -10.64 0.15 6.32
C THR A 22 -10.97 1.65 6.43
N PRO A 23 -12.20 2.04 6.79
CA PRO A 23 -12.59 3.43 7.00
C PRO A 23 -11.71 4.20 7.98
N PHE A 24 -11.17 3.53 8.99
CA PHE A 24 -10.44 4.14 10.11
C PHE A 24 -9.32 5.12 9.68
N ASN A 25 -8.53 4.78 8.65
CA ASN A 25 -7.45 5.66 8.19
C ASN A 25 -7.97 6.97 7.58
N TRP A 26 -9.17 6.94 7.00
CA TRP A 26 -9.78 8.03 6.27
C TRP A 26 -10.55 8.99 7.16
N GLU A 27 -11.10 8.48 8.27
CA GLU A 27 -11.79 9.27 9.29
C GLU A 27 -10.86 10.27 9.99
N LEU A 28 -9.55 9.97 10.01
CA LEU A 28 -8.52 10.81 10.64
C LEU A 28 -8.06 11.99 9.76
N LEU A 29 -8.61 12.15 8.56
CA LEU A 29 -8.22 13.20 7.63
C LEU A 29 -9.11 14.43 7.75
N ASP A 30 -8.49 15.62 7.58
CA ASP A 30 -9.19 16.90 7.49
C ASP A 30 -9.89 17.13 6.14
N VAL A 31 -9.56 16.30 5.12
CA VAL A 31 -10.16 16.29 3.78
C VAL A 31 -11.04 15.06 3.60
N ARG A 32 -12.04 15.14 2.70
CA ARG A 32 -13.03 14.08 2.44
C ARG A 32 -12.99 13.60 0.99
N PRO A 33 -11.93 12.91 0.55
CA PRO A 33 -11.83 12.37 -0.81
C PRO A 33 -12.89 11.29 -1.06
N ARG A 34 -13.17 11.02 -2.34
CA ARG A 34 -14.06 9.91 -2.73
C ARG A 34 -13.31 8.60 -2.69
N ILE A 35 -13.67 7.72 -1.75
CA ILE A 35 -12.92 6.50 -1.47
C ILE A 35 -13.72 5.27 -1.90
N THR A 36 -13.08 4.43 -2.69
CA THR A 36 -13.49 3.04 -2.95
C THR A 36 -12.55 2.11 -2.22
N ILE A 37 -13.08 1.25 -1.36
CA ILE A 37 -12.30 0.26 -0.61
C ILE A 37 -12.46 -1.09 -1.30
N VAL A 38 -11.35 -1.76 -1.61
CA VAL A 38 -11.33 -3.12 -2.14
C VAL A 38 -10.80 -4.09 -1.11
N ASN A 39 -11.56 -5.13 -0.81
CA ASN A 39 -11.17 -6.21 0.07
C ASN A 39 -11.54 -7.57 -0.53
N MET A 40 -10.84 -8.62 -0.08
CA MET A 40 -11.26 -10.00 -0.35
C MET A 40 -12.58 -10.29 0.38
N PRO A 41 -13.48 -11.12 -0.17
CA PRO A 41 -14.70 -11.51 0.51
C PRO A 41 -14.36 -12.31 1.78
N ARG A 42 -14.21 -11.61 2.88
CA ARG A 42 -14.15 -12.14 4.24
C ARG A 42 -15.31 -11.53 5.00
N ALA A 43 -15.81 -12.23 6.02
CA ALA A 43 -17.00 -11.91 6.82
C ALA A 43 -17.52 -10.48 6.71
N ARG A 44 -18.84 -10.35 6.60
CA ARG A 44 -19.61 -9.11 6.45
C ARG A 44 -19.15 -8.04 7.46
N GLU A 45 -18.22 -7.20 7.06
CA GLU A 45 -18.03 -5.90 7.70
C GLU A 45 -19.06 -4.95 7.10
N ALA A 46 -19.92 -4.39 7.92
CA ALA A 46 -20.81 -3.31 7.52
C ALA A 46 -19.92 -2.06 7.35
N PHE A 47 -19.76 -1.59 6.13
CA PHE A 47 -19.13 -0.31 5.86
C PHE A 47 -20.18 0.80 5.92
N ASP A 48 -19.77 1.98 6.38
CA ASP A 48 -20.58 3.19 6.36
C ASP A 48 -20.93 3.58 4.92
N GLU A 49 -22.11 4.18 4.70
CA GLU A 49 -22.61 4.64 3.39
C GLU A 49 -21.67 5.64 2.69
N HIS A 50 -20.73 6.23 3.42
CA HIS A 50 -19.72 7.16 2.88
C HIS A 50 -18.64 6.50 2.03
N TYR A 51 -18.51 5.16 2.07
CA TYR A 51 -17.49 4.42 1.36
C TYR A 51 -18.11 3.46 0.35
N THR A 52 -17.59 3.47 -0.88
CA THR A 52 -17.92 2.42 -1.86
C THR A 52 -17.06 1.21 -1.58
N CYS A 53 -17.69 0.05 -1.28
CA CYS A 53 -16.99 -1.19 -1.01
C CYS A 53 -17.13 -2.16 -2.16
N VAL A 54 -16.01 -2.70 -2.64
CA VAL A 54 -15.96 -3.69 -3.72
C VAL A 54 -15.20 -4.92 -3.22
N PHE A 55 -15.76 -6.10 -3.43
CA PHE A 55 -15.09 -7.35 -3.12
C PHE A 55 -14.38 -7.88 -4.37
N ALA A 56 -13.06 -7.84 -4.35
CA ALA A 56 -12.23 -8.30 -5.46
C ALA A 56 -10.83 -8.72 -5.00
N ASP A 57 -10.16 -9.47 -5.84
CA ASP A 57 -8.74 -9.77 -5.68
C ASP A 57 -7.91 -8.58 -6.19
N GLY A 58 -7.04 -8.03 -5.34
CA GLY A 58 -6.15 -6.92 -5.71
C GLY A 58 -5.17 -7.25 -6.86
N ARG A 59 -5.06 -8.53 -7.26
CA ARG A 59 -4.26 -9.00 -8.40
C ARG A 59 -5.04 -9.04 -9.72
N ALA A 60 -6.35 -8.73 -9.69
CA ALA A 60 -7.27 -8.69 -10.83
C ALA A 60 -8.43 -7.75 -10.51
N LEU A 61 -8.19 -6.45 -10.58
CA LEU A 61 -9.15 -5.42 -10.18
C LEU A 61 -10.20 -5.19 -11.28
N PRO A 62 -11.50 -5.13 -10.93
CA PRO A 62 -12.60 -4.94 -11.88
C PRO A 62 -12.78 -3.46 -12.27
N PHE A 63 -11.70 -2.75 -12.57
CA PHE A 63 -11.72 -1.34 -12.93
C PHE A 63 -10.94 -1.08 -14.20
N ASP A 64 -11.33 -0.05 -14.94
CA ASP A 64 -10.62 0.40 -16.13
C ASP A 64 -9.26 1.05 -15.79
N ASP A 65 -8.39 1.11 -16.79
CA ASP A 65 -7.09 1.76 -16.68
C ASP A 65 -7.28 3.23 -16.27
N HIS A 66 -6.44 3.68 -15.31
CA HIS A 66 -6.43 5.06 -14.81
C HIS A 66 -7.80 5.59 -14.33
N SER A 67 -8.68 4.69 -13.86
CA SER A 67 -10.00 5.05 -13.33
C SER A 67 -9.93 5.79 -11.98
N PHE A 68 -8.81 5.68 -11.27
CA PHE A 68 -8.57 6.39 -10.01
C PHE A 68 -7.44 7.41 -10.13
N ASP A 69 -7.58 8.51 -9.37
CA ASP A 69 -6.54 9.52 -9.28
C ASP A 69 -5.35 9.02 -8.49
N ILE A 70 -5.62 8.25 -7.41
CA ILE A 70 -4.61 7.66 -6.54
C ILE A 70 -5.05 6.24 -6.14
N VAL A 71 -4.11 5.30 -6.16
CA VAL A 71 -4.25 4.01 -5.48
C VAL A 71 -3.44 4.04 -4.19
N PHE A 72 -4.09 3.72 -3.10
CA PHE A 72 -3.49 3.58 -1.77
C PHE A 72 -3.50 2.12 -1.35
N SER A 73 -2.40 1.65 -0.78
CA SER A 73 -2.33 0.31 -0.17
C SER A 73 -1.30 0.32 0.95
N ASN A 74 -1.70 -0.12 2.13
CA ASN A 74 -0.84 -0.13 3.30
C ASN A 74 -0.82 -1.53 3.94
N SER A 75 0.37 -2.15 3.97
CA SER A 75 0.60 -3.47 4.56
C SER A 75 -0.29 -4.57 3.97
N VAL A 76 -0.34 -4.65 2.63
CA VAL A 76 -1.13 -5.63 1.88
C VAL A 76 -0.26 -6.47 0.96
N ILE A 77 0.66 -5.84 0.21
CA ILE A 77 1.46 -6.50 -0.81
C ILE A 77 2.26 -7.69 -0.27
N GLU A 78 2.70 -7.65 0.98
CA GLU A 78 3.38 -8.76 1.65
C GLU A 78 2.49 -9.98 1.90
N HIS A 79 1.17 -9.79 1.87
CA HIS A 79 0.16 -10.84 2.11
C HIS A 79 -0.40 -11.49 0.84
N VAL A 80 -0.09 -10.96 -0.33
CA VAL A 80 -0.69 -11.49 -1.58
C VAL A 80 -0.02 -12.76 -2.11
N GLY A 81 1.04 -13.23 -1.42
CA GLY A 81 1.70 -14.50 -1.69
C GLY A 81 3.12 -14.36 -2.24
N ASP A 82 3.50 -15.15 -3.24
CA ASP A 82 4.84 -15.19 -3.82
C ASP A 82 5.18 -13.95 -4.68
N ALA A 83 6.43 -13.89 -5.16
CA ALA A 83 6.91 -12.75 -5.95
C ALA A 83 6.11 -12.50 -7.23
N GLU A 84 5.61 -13.56 -7.88
CA GLU A 84 4.80 -13.42 -9.10
C GLU A 84 3.43 -12.82 -8.79
N ARG A 85 2.80 -13.23 -7.69
CA ARG A 85 1.53 -12.66 -7.23
C ARG A 85 1.69 -11.22 -6.78
N GLN A 86 2.78 -10.88 -6.09
CA GLN A 86 3.11 -9.51 -5.71
C GLN A 86 3.34 -8.63 -6.95
N ARG A 87 3.98 -9.15 -8.00
CA ARG A 87 4.16 -8.43 -9.27
C ARG A 87 2.82 -8.18 -9.96
N ARG A 88 1.91 -9.16 -10.00
CA ARG A 88 0.55 -8.96 -10.54
C ARG A 88 -0.21 -7.89 -9.76
N PHE A 89 -0.12 -7.89 -8.44
CA PHE A 89 -0.72 -6.87 -7.58
C PHE A 89 -0.16 -5.48 -7.89
N ALA A 90 1.16 -5.34 -8.03
CA ALA A 90 1.81 -4.09 -8.39
C ALA A 90 1.39 -3.59 -9.79
N ASN A 91 1.27 -4.49 -10.77
CA ASN A 91 0.82 -4.15 -12.12
C ASN A 91 -0.62 -3.62 -12.11
N GLU A 92 -1.52 -4.22 -11.33
CA GLU A 92 -2.90 -3.73 -11.20
C GLU A 92 -2.95 -2.34 -10.55
N ILE A 93 -2.17 -2.10 -9.50
CA ILE A 93 -2.03 -0.77 -8.90
C ILE A 93 -1.60 0.27 -9.94
N ALA A 94 -0.56 -0.04 -10.71
CA ALA A 94 -0.04 0.85 -11.73
C ALA A 94 -1.02 1.05 -12.90
N ARG A 95 -1.82 0.03 -13.25
CA ARG A 95 -2.83 0.07 -14.30
C ARG A 95 -4.03 0.96 -13.93
N VAL A 96 -4.60 0.75 -12.75
CA VAL A 96 -5.85 1.45 -12.38
C VAL A 96 -5.60 2.86 -11.82
N GLY A 97 -4.39 3.14 -11.30
CA GLY A 97 -4.02 4.42 -10.69
C GLY A 97 -3.24 5.34 -11.62
N ARG A 98 -3.52 6.65 -11.56
CA ARG A 98 -2.67 7.70 -12.17
C ARG A 98 -1.45 8.00 -11.31
N ALA A 99 -1.63 7.90 -10.01
CA ALA A 99 -0.63 7.98 -8.95
C ALA A 99 -0.86 6.84 -7.95
N TYR A 100 0.13 6.53 -7.13
CA TYR A 100 -0.06 5.53 -6.09
C TYR A 100 0.86 5.76 -4.88
N TRP A 101 0.43 5.18 -3.76
CA TRP A 101 1.16 5.10 -2.50
C TRP A 101 1.02 3.68 -1.98
N VAL A 102 2.10 2.91 -2.03
CA VAL A 102 2.14 1.52 -1.58
C VAL A 102 3.16 1.39 -0.47
N GLU A 103 2.66 1.17 0.74
CA GLU A 103 3.48 1.01 1.95
C GLU A 103 3.54 -0.47 2.36
N THR A 104 4.73 -0.94 2.74
CA THR A 104 4.96 -2.29 3.24
C THR A 104 6.06 -2.28 4.32
N PRO A 105 6.03 -3.19 5.29
CA PRO A 105 7.13 -3.39 6.22
C PRO A 105 8.43 -3.72 5.49
N ASN A 106 9.54 -3.15 5.96
CA ASN A 106 10.84 -3.44 5.41
C ASN A 106 11.37 -4.79 5.92
N ARG A 107 11.70 -5.70 5.01
CA ARG A 107 12.30 -7.00 5.31
C ARG A 107 13.52 -6.92 6.23
N TRP A 108 14.29 -5.84 6.15
CA TRP A 108 15.51 -5.65 6.94
C TRP A 108 15.28 -4.96 8.30
N PHE A 109 14.01 -4.68 8.66
CA PHE A 109 13.70 -4.19 9.99
C PHE A 109 13.89 -5.32 11.02
N PRO A 110 14.60 -5.09 12.15
CA PRO A 110 14.98 -6.19 13.06
C PRO A 110 13.80 -6.87 13.77
N VAL A 111 12.64 -6.21 13.85
CA VAL A 111 11.45 -6.77 14.49
C VAL A 111 10.48 -7.24 13.41
N GLU A 112 10.08 -8.49 13.47
CA GLU A 112 9.04 -9.02 12.61
C GLU A 112 7.69 -8.37 12.96
N PRO A 113 7.05 -7.63 12.01
CA PRO A 113 5.96 -6.72 12.37
C PRO A 113 4.66 -7.40 12.78
N HIS A 114 4.37 -8.61 12.32
CA HIS A 114 3.11 -9.29 12.59
C HIS A 114 3.12 -10.07 13.93
N LEU A 115 4.25 -10.71 14.24
CA LEU A 115 4.43 -11.45 15.49
C LEU A 115 5.16 -10.62 16.54
N LEU A 116 5.54 -9.39 16.22
CA LEU A 116 6.31 -8.45 17.05
C LEU A 116 7.58 -9.08 17.65
N THR A 117 8.14 -10.07 16.96
CA THR A 117 9.23 -10.90 17.47
C THR A 117 10.55 -10.55 16.79
N PRO A 118 11.58 -10.13 17.56
CA PRO A 118 12.88 -9.78 17.00
C PRO A 118 13.50 -10.91 16.19
N PHE A 119 14.08 -10.58 15.04
CA PHE A 119 14.89 -11.44 14.17
C PHE A 119 14.21 -12.71 13.65
N LEU A 120 12.94 -12.96 13.97
CA LEU A 120 12.25 -14.21 13.61
C LEU A 120 12.22 -14.46 12.10
N HIS A 121 11.93 -13.44 11.31
CA HIS A 121 11.77 -13.56 9.84
C HIS A 121 13.09 -13.81 9.08
N PHE A 122 14.25 -13.64 9.73
CA PHE A 122 15.55 -13.98 9.15
C PHE A 122 15.89 -15.48 9.24
N LEU A 123 15.15 -16.21 10.05
CA LEU A 123 15.36 -17.64 10.24
C LEU A 123 14.69 -18.46 9.12
N PRO A 124 15.16 -19.70 8.85
CA PRO A 124 14.45 -20.63 7.98
C PRO A 124 13.02 -20.90 8.48
N LYS A 125 12.05 -21.04 7.56
CA LYS A 125 10.61 -21.20 7.89
C LYS A 125 10.32 -22.29 8.93
N ARG A 126 11.05 -23.41 8.90
CA ARG A 126 10.93 -24.47 9.92
C ARG A 126 11.23 -23.96 11.35
N TRP A 127 12.24 -23.10 11.48
CA TRP A 127 12.65 -22.52 12.76
C TRP A 127 11.67 -21.42 13.20
N GLN A 128 11.26 -20.58 12.26
CA GLN A 128 10.21 -19.60 12.54
C GLN A 128 8.98 -20.27 13.14
N ARG A 129 8.48 -21.36 12.52
CA ARG A 129 7.32 -22.12 13.00
C ARG A 129 7.56 -22.71 14.39
N SER A 130 8.71 -23.32 14.64
CA SER A 130 9.05 -23.92 15.94
C SER A 130 9.11 -22.88 17.05
N ILE A 131 9.71 -21.73 16.80
CA ILE A 131 9.82 -20.63 17.76
C ILE A 131 8.45 -19.98 17.97
N ALA A 132 7.74 -19.62 16.88
CA ALA A 132 6.45 -18.95 16.97
C ALA A 132 5.39 -19.76 17.74
N ARG A 133 5.42 -21.09 17.65
CA ARG A 133 4.54 -21.97 18.44
C ARG A 133 4.86 -22.03 19.94
N ARG A 134 6.06 -21.59 20.34
CA ARG A 134 6.49 -21.57 21.75
C ARG A 134 6.43 -20.18 22.34
N PHE A 135 6.83 -19.19 21.54
CA PHE A 135 6.97 -17.82 22.01
C PHE A 135 6.86 -16.82 20.87
N THR A 136 6.00 -15.83 21.04
CA THR A 136 6.00 -14.58 20.26
C THR A 136 5.64 -13.42 21.20
N VAL A 137 6.20 -12.23 20.94
CA VAL A 137 5.83 -11.04 21.72
C VAL A 137 4.36 -10.69 21.49
N TRP A 138 3.86 -10.89 20.26
CA TRP A 138 2.43 -10.75 19.96
C TRP A 138 1.55 -11.62 20.88
N ALA A 139 1.88 -12.89 21.07
CA ALA A 139 1.10 -13.79 21.92
C ALA A 139 1.14 -13.39 23.41
N LEU A 140 2.24 -12.80 23.88
CA LEU A 140 2.32 -12.26 25.24
C LEU A 140 1.38 -11.06 25.44
N ILE A 141 1.24 -10.20 24.41
CA ILE A 141 0.41 -9.00 24.47
C ILE A 141 -1.06 -9.36 24.29
N GLU A 142 -1.40 -10.05 23.21
CA GLU A 142 -2.78 -10.36 22.79
C GLU A 142 -3.40 -11.53 23.57
N ARG A 143 -2.59 -12.40 24.15
CA ARG A 143 -3.03 -13.59 24.89
C ARG A 143 -4.12 -14.38 24.15
N PRO A 144 -3.90 -14.74 22.87
CA PRO A 144 -4.91 -15.41 22.06
C PRO A 144 -5.23 -16.80 22.61
N SER A 145 -6.43 -17.34 22.27
CA SER A 145 -6.69 -18.76 22.45
C SER A 145 -5.70 -19.62 21.67
N ARG A 146 -5.49 -20.87 22.06
CA ARG A 146 -4.56 -21.77 21.37
C ARG A 146 -4.90 -21.94 19.90
N ASP A 147 -6.18 -22.11 19.58
CA ASP A 147 -6.66 -22.27 18.19
C ASP A 147 -6.41 -21.00 17.36
N ARG A 148 -6.67 -19.81 17.92
CA ARG A 148 -6.38 -18.53 17.29
C ARG A 148 -4.89 -18.35 17.06
N TRP A 149 -4.06 -18.78 18.01
CA TRP A 149 -2.61 -18.71 17.88
C TRP A 149 -2.10 -19.63 16.77
N GLU A 150 -2.48 -20.90 16.75
CA GLU A 150 -2.08 -21.86 15.72
C GLU A 150 -2.58 -21.43 14.34
N TYR A 151 -3.84 -21.01 14.23
CA TYR A 151 -4.39 -20.45 12.98
C TYR A 151 -3.56 -19.26 12.47
N TYR A 152 -3.25 -18.31 13.35
CA TYR A 152 -2.50 -17.11 13.00
C TYR A 152 -1.08 -17.45 12.53
N ILE A 153 -0.36 -18.34 13.21
CA ILE A 153 0.98 -18.77 12.83
C ILE A 153 0.99 -19.48 11.48
N GLU A 154 0.09 -20.42 11.26
CA GLU A 154 0.06 -21.19 10.00
C GLU A 154 -0.26 -20.31 8.79
N HIS A 155 -1.25 -19.43 8.90
CA HIS A 155 -1.60 -18.49 7.84
C HIS A 155 -0.49 -17.48 7.60
N TYR A 156 0.06 -16.94 8.67
CA TYR A 156 1.14 -15.97 8.64
C TYR A 156 2.39 -16.53 7.95
N LEU A 157 2.90 -17.66 8.41
CA LEU A 157 4.14 -18.24 7.90
C LEU A 157 4.03 -18.75 6.47
N ARG A 158 2.81 -19.13 6.03
CA ARG A 158 2.57 -19.64 4.68
C ARG A 158 2.54 -18.51 3.65
N ASP A 159 1.84 -17.44 3.97
CA ASP A 159 1.37 -16.48 2.95
C ASP A 159 2.18 -15.17 2.93
N ILE A 160 3.03 -14.89 3.94
CA ILE A 160 3.78 -13.65 4.00
C ILE A 160 5.16 -13.74 3.34
N ARG A 161 5.37 -12.83 2.39
CA ARG A 161 6.69 -12.53 1.81
C ARG A 161 6.98 -11.04 2.02
N LEU A 162 7.86 -10.74 2.99
CA LEU A 162 8.36 -9.38 3.21
C LEU A 162 9.24 -8.92 2.06
N LEU A 163 9.17 -7.63 1.74
CA LEU A 163 9.88 -7.00 0.63
C LEU A 163 11.01 -6.10 1.15
N ASP A 164 12.00 -5.90 0.29
CA ASP A 164 13.01 -4.87 0.49
C ASP A 164 12.93 -3.78 -0.60
N ALA A 165 13.85 -2.82 -0.54
CA ALA A 165 13.83 -1.69 -1.47
C ALA A 165 14.18 -2.09 -2.92
N ALA A 166 14.86 -3.22 -3.14
CA ALA A 166 15.14 -3.73 -4.47
C ALA A 166 13.90 -4.38 -5.07
N ASP A 167 13.19 -5.21 -4.29
CA ASP A 167 11.90 -5.78 -4.68
C ASP A 167 10.92 -4.68 -5.12
N LEU A 168 10.78 -3.60 -4.32
CA LEU A 168 9.86 -2.51 -4.65
C LEU A 168 10.27 -1.74 -5.91
N ARG A 169 11.56 -1.51 -6.15
CA ARG A 169 12.03 -0.85 -7.39
C ARG A 169 11.76 -1.70 -8.63
N GLU A 170 11.89 -3.01 -8.52
CA GLU A 170 11.57 -3.93 -9.61
C GLU A 170 10.07 -3.90 -9.93
N MET A 171 9.22 -3.92 -8.90
CA MET A 171 7.76 -3.96 -9.06
C MET A 171 7.14 -2.61 -9.43
N PHE A 172 7.76 -1.51 -9.01
CA PHE A 172 7.31 -0.14 -9.22
C PHE A 172 8.44 0.73 -9.80
N PRO A 173 8.85 0.50 -11.07
CA PRO A 173 10.02 1.14 -11.67
C PRO A 173 9.88 2.66 -11.86
N ASP A 174 8.65 3.17 -11.87
CA ASP A 174 8.32 4.59 -11.99
C ASP A 174 8.05 5.29 -10.64
N ALA A 175 8.29 4.58 -9.53
CA ALA A 175 8.13 5.10 -8.17
C ALA A 175 9.43 5.61 -7.54
N GLU A 176 9.30 6.64 -6.72
CA GLU A 176 10.28 6.96 -5.69
C GLU A 176 10.09 6.02 -4.49
N ILE A 177 11.18 5.38 -4.03
CA ILE A 177 11.13 4.55 -2.82
C ILE A 177 11.50 5.40 -1.61
N VAL A 178 10.50 5.74 -0.84
CA VAL A 178 10.62 6.50 0.41
C VAL A 178 10.82 5.52 1.57
N ARG A 179 11.71 5.87 2.49
CA ARG A 179 12.02 5.09 3.69
C ARG A 179 11.44 5.75 4.93
N GLU A 180 10.57 5.05 5.62
CA GLU A 180 10.11 5.47 6.94
C GLU A 180 11.04 4.89 8.00
N ARG A 181 11.60 5.76 8.84
CA ARG A 181 12.60 5.37 9.84
C ARG A 181 12.02 5.36 11.25
N LEU A 182 12.49 4.40 12.04
CA LEU A 182 12.33 4.36 13.49
C LEU A 182 13.75 4.32 14.09
N GLY A 183 14.21 5.45 14.61
CA GLY A 183 15.61 5.63 15.00
C GLY A 183 16.56 5.42 13.81
N ALA A 184 17.55 4.57 13.98
CA ALA A 184 18.53 4.23 12.92
C ALA A 184 17.99 3.28 11.85
N TRP A 185 16.87 2.60 12.10
CA TRP A 185 16.35 1.52 11.26
C TRP A 185 15.26 2.01 10.31
N THR A 186 15.25 1.49 9.09
CA THR A 186 14.13 1.68 8.16
C THR A 186 13.04 0.66 8.52
N LYS A 187 11.92 1.13 9.06
CA LYS A 187 10.78 0.32 9.50
C LYS A 187 9.91 -0.10 8.32
N SER A 188 9.52 0.87 7.50
CA SER A 188 8.64 0.66 6.36
C SER A 188 9.25 1.25 5.08
N LEU A 189 8.83 0.73 3.96
CA LEU A 189 9.17 1.19 2.61
C LEU A 189 7.88 1.63 1.93
N ILE A 190 7.96 2.72 1.18
CA ILE A 190 6.80 3.27 0.47
C ILE A 190 7.19 3.51 -0.97
N ALA A 191 6.51 2.85 -1.91
CA ALA A 191 6.60 3.17 -3.32
C ALA A 191 5.60 4.28 -3.64
N VAL A 192 6.10 5.44 -4.07
CA VAL A 192 5.30 6.63 -4.36
C VAL A 192 5.48 7.04 -5.80
N LYS A 193 4.40 7.02 -6.57
CA LYS A 193 4.31 7.69 -7.87
C LYS A 193 3.43 8.93 -7.73
N ARG A 194 4.00 10.10 -8.04
CA ARG A 194 3.26 11.36 -8.06
C ARG A 194 2.63 11.58 -9.44
N ARG A 195 1.51 12.26 -9.49
CA ARG A 195 0.97 12.75 -10.77
C ARG A 195 2.02 13.67 -11.41
N LEU A 196 2.29 13.45 -12.69
CA LEU A 196 2.98 14.46 -13.47
C LEU A 196 2.05 15.69 -13.50
N GLU A 197 2.46 16.78 -12.88
CA GLU A 197 1.80 18.06 -13.10
C GLU A 197 1.83 18.32 -14.61
N ARG A 198 0.66 18.51 -15.23
CA ARG A 198 0.62 19.09 -16.57
C ARG A 198 1.30 20.44 -16.44
N SER A 199 2.56 20.53 -16.85
CA SER A 199 3.25 21.79 -16.99
C SER A 199 2.28 22.69 -17.75
N LYS A 200 1.96 23.85 -17.15
CA LYS A 200 1.24 24.92 -17.82
C LYS A 200 2.07 25.23 -19.07
N LEU A 201 1.72 24.62 -20.20
CA LEU A 201 2.13 25.09 -21.49
C LEU A 201 1.58 26.51 -21.56
N THR A 202 2.40 27.47 -21.19
CA THR A 202 2.18 28.87 -21.49
C THR A 202 2.08 28.96 -22.99
N CYS A 203 0.83 29.07 -23.43
CA CYS A 203 0.53 29.43 -24.82
C CYS A 203 1.36 30.69 -25.14
N GLY A 204 2.45 30.50 -25.90
CA GLY A 204 3.29 31.56 -26.34
C GLY A 204 2.43 32.58 -27.07
N LYS A 205 2.49 33.83 -26.62
CA LYS A 205 1.87 34.96 -27.27
C LYS A 205 2.30 34.95 -28.72
N SER A 206 1.36 34.68 -29.61
CA SER A 206 1.49 34.89 -31.05
C SER A 206 1.98 36.32 -31.28
N ALA A 207 3.22 36.46 -31.75
CA ALA A 207 3.74 37.74 -32.23
C ALA A 207 2.92 38.15 -33.44
N LYS A 208 2.26 39.30 -33.40
CA LYS A 208 1.63 39.95 -34.55
C LYS A 208 2.71 40.30 -35.55
N PRO A 209 2.54 40.01 -36.88
CA PRO A 209 3.45 40.49 -37.87
C PRO A 209 3.39 42.03 -38.01
N PRO A 210 4.48 42.71 -38.38
CA PRO A 210 4.51 44.17 -38.53
C PRO A 210 3.65 44.61 -39.70
N LEU A 211 2.80 45.62 -39.48
CA LEU A 211 2.04 46.33 -40.49
C LEU A 211 3.03 47.11 -41.41
N ASN A 212 3.11 46.69 -42.67
CA ASN A 212 3.82 47.41 -43.71
C ASN A 212 2.99 48.63 -44.14
N ARG A 213 3.46 49.83 -43.83
CA ARG A 213 2.91 51.09 -44.41
C ARG A 213 3.54 51.32 -45.76
N ARG A 214 2.71 51.40 -46.76
CA ARG A 214 2.89 52.25 -47.94
C ARG A 214 1.64 53.08 -48.13
#